data_1f14d8adb3a58e8394074fb21da49a06
#
_entry.id   1f14d8adb3a58e8394074fb21da49a06
#
_cell.length_a   1.000
_cell.length_b   1.000
_cell.length_c   1.000
_cell.angle_alpha   90.00
_cell.angle_beta   90.00
_cell.angle_gamma   90.00
#
_symmetry.space_group_name_H-M   'P 1'
#
loop_
_entity.id
_entity.type
_entity.pdbx_description
1 polymer ?
#
loop_
_entity_poly.entity_id
_entity_poly.type
_entity_poly.pdbx_seq_one_letter_code
_entity_poly.pdbx_strand_id
1 'polypeptide(L)'
;MGVPDIGGTWSSRSGANVASMYTENGVRHQIALPEARLQGREAIAGAAQGLIDVVPDEVVEIRKVSEGSNGTVTVEWVFKGTHSGDAPGWPAKNEAVNLVGVSVCDMEGDLIKEERVYWDTATLLAGAGLLG
;
A
#
# COMPACT_ATOMS: atom_id res chain seq x y z
N MET A 1 1.77 12.98 -17.90
CA MET A 1 1.67 12.42 -16.52
C MET A 1 1.25 10.98 -16.62
N GLY A 2 2.02 10.10 -16.01
CA GLY A 2 1.70 8.68 -16.01
C GLY A 2 0.73 8.29 -14.91
N VAL A 3 0.15 7.10 -15.05
CA VAL A 3 -0.63 6.45 -13.99
C VAL A 3 0.26 5.39 -13.36
N PRO A 4 0.44 5.39 -12.03
CA PRO A 4 1.27 4.39 -11.40
C PRO A 4 0.62 3.00 -11.50
N ASP A 5 1.42 1.99 -11.83
CA ASP A 5 0.94 0.60 -11.90
C ASP A 5 0.92 -0.02 -10.50
N ILE A 6 0.00 0.45 -9.67
CA ILE A 6 -0.11 0.00 -8.29
C ILE A 6 -0.44 -1.50 -8.24
N GLY A 7 -1.37 -1.95 -9.07
CA GLY A 7 -1.79 -3.35 -9.06
C GLY A 7 -0.67 -4.31 -9.43
N GLY A 8 -0.06 -4.12 -10.61
CA GLY A 8 1.00 -5.00 -11.09
C GLY A 8 2.25 -4.94 -10.23
N THR A 9 2.61 -3.75 -9.77
CA THR A 9 3.82 -3.55 -8.98
C THR A 9 3.70 -4.21 -7.60
N TRP A 10 2.59 -4.01 -6.90
CA TRP A 10 2.35 -4.68 -5.62
C TRP A 10 2.23 -6.20 -5.79
N SER A 11 1.54 -6.65 -6.83
CA SER A 11 1.37 -8.09 -7.10
C SER A 11 2.66 -8.77 -7.52
N SER A 12 3.72 -8.02 -7.82
CA SER A 12 5.06 -8.56 -8.05
C SER A 12 5.71 -9.07 -6.76
N ARG A 13 5.17 -8.70 -5.61
CA ARG A 13 5.63 -9.12 -4.28
C ARG A 13 7.07 -8.73 -3.99
N SER A 14 7.44 -7.53 -4.42
CA SER A 14 8.77 -6.96 -4.20
C SER A 14 8.65 -5.54 -3.66
N GLY A 15 9.13 -5.31 -2.44
CA GLY A 15 9.16 -3.98 -1.84
C GLY A 15 9.99 -3.00 -2.68
N ALA A 16 11.09 -3.47 -3.28
CA ALA A 16 11.91 -2.65 -4.17
C ALA A 16 11.13 -2.20 -5.40
N ASN A 17 10.33 -3.09 -6.00
CA ASN A 17 9.48 -2.72 -7.14
C ASN A 17 8.43 -1.70 -6.73
N VAL A 18 7.81 -1.88 -5.56
CA VAL A 18 6.84 -0.90 -5.04
C VAL A 18 7.50 0.47 -4.91
N ALA A 19 8.67 0.53 -4.29
CA ALA A 19 9.40 1.79 -4.09
C ALA A 19 9.79 2.45 -5.41
N SER A 20 10.01 1.68 -6.47
CA SER A 20 10.39 2.22 -7.79
C SER A 20 9.29 3.10 -8.42
N MET A 21 8.05 3.02 -7.93
CA MET A 21 6.96 3.88 -8.39
C MET A 21 7.07 5.32 -7.88
N TYR A 22 7.93 5.58 -6.90
CA TYR A 22 8.03 6.86 -6.22
C TYR A 22 9.26 7.64 -6.68
N THR A 23 9.21 8.97 -6.50
CA THR A 23 10.42 9.79 -6.63
C THR A 23 11.42 9.40 -5.54
N GLU A 24 12.68 9.79 -5.69
CA GLU A 24 13.73 9.44 -4.73
C GLU A 24 13.36 9.81 -3.28
N ASN A 25 12.74 10.97 -3.09
CA ASN A 25 12.28 11.46 -1.79
C ASN A 25 10.77 11.36 -1.63
N GLY A 26 10.13 10.46 -2.37
CA GLY A 26 8.68 10.28 -2.35
C GLY A 26 8.16 9.94 -0.96
N VAL A 27 6.89 10.27 -0.74
CA VAL A 27 6.22 10.08 0.55
C VAL A 27 5.06 9.12 0.36
N ARG A 28 4.95 8.17 1.29
CA ARG A 28 3.76 7.32 1.43
C ARG A 28 3.21 7.52 2.84
N HIS A 29 2.00 8.04 2.93
CA HIS A 29 1.37 8.36 4.20
C HIS A 29 0.03 7.62 4.34
N GLN A 30 -0.04 6.72 5.32
CA GLN A 30 -1.29 6.07 5.69
C GLN A 30 -2.05 7.00 6.62
N ILE A 31 -3.08 7.65 6.11
CA ILE A 31 -3.75 8.76 6.82
C ILE A 31 -4.41 8.31 8.13
N ALA A 32 -4.94 7.08 8.17
CA ALA A 32 -5.57 6.55 9.38
C ALA A 32 -4.55 6.24 10.49
N LEU A 33 -3.27 6.18 10.16
CA LEU A 33 -2.17 5.94 11.11
C LEU A 33 -1.14 7.05 10.92
N PRO A 34 -1.31 8.20 11.60
CA PRO A 34 -0.47 9.38 11.35
C PRO A 34 1.04 9.14 11.47
N GLU A 35 1.47 8.19 12.30
CA GLU A 35 2.88 7.83 12.46
C GLU A 35 3.42 7.04 11.25
N ALA A 36 2.53 6.49 10.44
CA ALA A 36 2.91 5.71 9.27
C ALA A 36 3.12 6.62 8.04
N ARG A 37 4.02 7.60 8.21
CA ARG A 37 4.46 8.49 7.14
C ARG A 37 5.89 8.10 6.78
N LEU A 38 6.03 7.55 5.59
CA LEU A 38 7.31 7.05 5.09
C LEU A 38 7.86 8.02 4.06
N GLN A 39 9.12 8.37 4.17
CA GLN A 39 9.79 9.24 3.20
C GLN A 39 11.02 8.55 2.65
N GLY A 40 11.14 8.55 1.33
CA GLY A 40 12.26 7.95 0.62
C GLY A 40 12.00 6.51 0.21
N ARG A 41 12.63 6.10 -0.88
CA ARG A 41 12.44 4.75 -1.44
C ARG A 41 12.83 3.64 -0.49
N GLU A 42 13.90 3.82 0.28
CA GLU A 42 14.35 2.78 1.20
C GLU A 42 13.31 2.49 2.28
N ALA A 43 12.74 3.53 2.89
CA ALA A 43 11.70 3.37 3.91
C ALA A 43 10.44 2.74 3.32
N ILE A 44 10.05 3.17 2.12
CA ILE A 44 8.87 2.64 1.43
C ILE A 44 9.08 1.17 1.06
N ALA A 45 10.25 0.83 0.53
CA ALA A 45 10.57 -0.55 0.17
C ALA A 45 10.53 -1.48 1.37
N GLY A 46 11.09 -1.05 2.50
CA GLY A 46 11.11 -1.85 3.73
C GLY A 46 9.72 -2.10 4.29
N ALA A 47 8.89 -1.06 4.35
CA ALA A 47 7.52 -1.18 4.83
C ALA A 47 6.64 -2.04 3.90
N ALA A 48 6.79 -1.86 2.59
CA ALA A 48 6.07 -2.67 1.61
C ALA A 48 6.47 -4.14 1.72
N GLN A 49 7.76 -4.43 1.83
CA GLN A 49 8.24 -5.79 1.98
C GLN A 49 7.73 -6.43 3.27
N GLY A 50 7.67 -5.66 4.36
CA GLY A 50 7.11 -6.13 5.63
C GLY A 50 5.66 -6.59 5.49
N LEU A 51 4.84 -5.82 4.79
CA LEU A 51 3.45 -6.19 4.54
C LEU A 51 3.34 -7.43 3.63
N ILE A 52 4.17 -7.50 2.59
CA ILE A 52 4.24 -8.65 1.68
C ILE A 52 4.63 -9.92 2.46
N ASP A 53 5.60 -9.81 3.37
CA ASP A 53 6.04 -10.95 4.17
C ASP A 53 4.94 -11.48 5.10
N VAL A 54 4.06 -10.60 5.58
CA VAL A 54 2.90 -10.96 6.42
C VAL A 54 1.80 -11.62 5.57
N VAL A 55 1.62 -11.16 4.33
CA VAL A 55 0.62 -11.68 3.39
C VAL A 55 1.33 -12.10 2.10
N PRO A 56 2.08 -13.22 2.14
CA PRO A 56 3.02 -13.56 1.03
C PRO A 56 2.34 -13.94 -0.28
N ASP A 57 1.07 -14.24 -0.27
CA ASP A 57 0.27 -14.54 -1.46
C ASP A 57 -0.56 -13.32 -1.91
N GLU A 58 -0.20 -12.10 -1.46
CA GLU A 58 -0.99 -10.92 -1.73
C GLU A 58 -1.16 -10.63 -3.22
N VAL A 59 -2.33 -10.12 -3.55
CA VAL A 59 -2.67 -9.59 -4.88
C VAL A 59 -3.40 -8.27 -4.67
N VAL A 60 -3.06 -7.27 -5.47
CA VAL A 60 -3.77 -5.99 -5.46
C VAL A 60 -4.56 -5.86 -6.76
N GLU A 61 -5.87 -5.76 -6.63
CA GLU A 61 -6.78 -5.55 -7.76
C GLU A 61 -7.14 -4.08 -7.87
N ILE A 62 -7.03 -3.51 -9.05
CA ILE A 62 -7.42 -2.14 -9.31
C ILE A 62 -8.90 -2.10 -9.67
N ARG A 63 -9.67 -1.27 -8.97
CA ARG A 63 -11.10 -1.09 -9.20
C ARG A 63 -11.39 0.10 -10.08
N LYS A 64 -10.71 1.21 -9.86
CA LYS A 64 -10.95 2.44 -10.60
C LYS A 64 -9.73 3.34 -10.54
N VAL A 65 -9.45 4.02 -11.65
CA VAL A 65 -8.40 5.03 -11.73
C VAL A 65 -9.04 6.32 -12.23
N SER A 66 -8.77 7.42 -11.53
CA SER A 66 -9.26 8.75 -11.91
C SER A 66 -8.10 9.72 -11.95
N GLU A 67 -7.94 10.42 -13.07
CA GLU A 67 -6.90 11.43 -13.23
C GLU A 67 -7.49 12.82 -13.04
N GLY A 68 -6.92 13.58 -12.12
CA GLY A 68 -7.30 14.97 -11.91
C GLY A 68 -6.53 15.92 -12.80
N SER A 69 -7.05 17.14 -12.94
CA SER A 69 -6.45 18.18 -13.81
C SER A 69 -5.17 18.80 -13.23
N ASN A 70 -4.88 18.54 -11.97
CA ASN A 70 -3.78 19.18 -11.23
C ASN A 70 -2.62 18.21 -10.91
N GLY A 71 -2.49 17.14 -11.69
CA GLY A 71 -1.42 16.16 -11.48
C GLY A 71 -1.70 15.15 -10.38
N THR A 72 -2.95 15.02 -9.95
CA THR A 72 -3.39 14.04 -8.94
C THR A 72 -4.03 12.85 -9.62
N VAL A 73 -3.62 11.65 -9.23
CA VAL A 73 -4.21 10.39 -9.67
C VAL A 73 -4.80 9.67 -8.47
N THR A 74 -6.07 9.28 -8.55
CA THR A 74 -6.76 8.53 -7.50
C THR A 74 -6.96 7.11 -7.97
N VAL A 75 -6.56 6.14 -7.15
CA VAL A 75 -6.64 4.71 -7.47
C VAL A 75 -7.42 3.99 -6.37
N GLU A 76 -8.53 3.37 -6.74
CA GLU A 76 -9.30 2.51 -5.85
C GLU A 76 -8.84 1.07 -6.06
N TRP A 77 -8.49 0.40 -4.98
CA TRP A 77 -7.91 -0.94 -5.05
C TRP A 77 -8.42 -1.84 -3.93
N VAL A 78 -8.22 -3.14 -4.11
CA VAL A 78 -8.47 -4.17 -3.10
C VAL A 78 -7.21 -4.99 -2.92
N PHE A 79 -6.75 -5.09 -1.68
CA PHE A 79 -5.60 -5.92 -1.29
C PHE A 79 -6.14 -7.23 -0.72
N LYS A 80 -5.76 -8.34 -1.32
CA LYS A 80 -6.25 -9.68 -0.95
C LYS A 80 -5.10 -10.64 -0.70
N GLY A 81 -5.30 -11.55 0.21
CA GLY A 81 -4.33 -12.61 0.46
C GLY A 81 -4.64 -13.35 1.75
N THR A 82 -3.63 -14.03 2.27
CA THR A 82 -3.73 -14.80 3.52
C THR A 82 -2.67 -14.30 4.49
N HIS A 83 -3.10 -13.95 5.71
CA HIS A 83 -2.19 -13.53 6.77
C HIS A 83 -1.47 -14.76 7.34
N SER A 84 -0.49 -15.29 6.61
CA SER A 84 0.25 -16.50 6.98
C SER A 84 1.66 -16.23 7.49
N GLY A 85 2.17 -15.00 7.36
CA GLY A 85 3.47 -14.60 7.88
C GLY A 85 3.36 -13.90 9.24
N ASP A 86 4.38 -14.05 10.07
CA ASP A 86 4.46 -13.38 11.35
C ASP A 86 5.22 -12.06 11.25
N ALA A 87 4.78 -11.07 12.05
CA ALA A 87 5.50 -9.82 12.25
C ALA A 87 5.44 -9.45 13.73
N PRO A 88 6.38 -8.65 14.25
CA PRO A 88 6.31 -8.18 15.63
C PRO A 88 4.98 -7.49 15.93
N GLY A 89 4.26 -7.95 16.95
CA GLY A 89 2.94 -7.44 17.31
C GLY A 89 1.81 -7.86 16.38
N TRP A 90 2.10 -8.69 15.39
CA TRP A 90 1.12 -9.13 14.40
C TRP A 90 1.36 -10.61 14.04
N PRO A 91 1.00 -11.53 14.93
CA PRO A 91 1.22 -12.97 14.68
C PRO A 91 0.33 -13.48 13.55
N ALA A 92 0.83 -14.48 12.82
CA ALA A 92 0.08 -15.15 11.77
C ALA A 92 -1.20 -15.79 12.30
N LYS A 93 -2.29 -15.61 11.56
CA LYS A 93 -3.59 -16.18 11.92
C LYS A 93 -4.14 -17.11 10.84
N ASN A 94 -3.48 -17.18 9.69
CA ASN A 94 -3.90 -17.95 8.52
C ASN A 94 -5.34 -17.63 8.09
N GLU A 95 -5.72 -16.38 8.25
CA GLU A 95 -7.03 -15.89 7.86
C GLU A 95 -6.95 -15.09 6.56
N ALA A 96 -8.05 -15.09 5.81
CA ALA A 96 -8.15 -14.31 4.59
C ALA A 96 -8.10 -12.80 4.91
N VAL A 97 -7.36 -12.07 4.10
CA VAL A 97 -7.29 -10.60 4.13
C VAL A 97 -7.98 -10.06 2.89
N ASN A 98 -8.87 -9.12 3.07
CA ASN A 98 -9.56 -8.44 1.97
C ASN A 98 -9.78 -6.99 2.39
N LEU A 99 -8.88 -6.12 1.96
CA LEU A 99 -8.87 -4.71 2.35
C LEU A 99 -9.15 -3.81 1.16
N VAL A 100 -10.19 -3.01 1.26
CA VAL A 100 -10.51 -1.99 0.27
C VAL A 100 -9.78 -0.71 0.65
N GLY A 101 -9.18 -0.06 -0.33
CA GLY A 101 -8.48 1.19 -0.09
C GLY A 101 -8.48 2.12 -1.29
N VAL A 102 -7.99 3.32 -1.04
CA VAL A 102 -7.83 4.36 -2.04
C VAL A 102 -6.47 5.01 -1.83
N SER A 103 -5.74 5.14 -2.93
CA SER A 103 -4.49 5.91 -2.95
C SER A 103 -4.73 7.20 -3.72
N VAL A 104 -4.42 8.33 -3.10
CA VAL A 104 -4.43 9.64 -3.75
C VAL A 104 -2.99 10.03 -3.99
N CYS A 105 -2.58 10.05 -5.26
CA CYS A 105 -1.18 10.21 -5.64
C CYS A 105 -0.94 11.56 -6.30
N ASP A 106 -0.07 12.36 -5.72
CA ASP A 106 0.44 13.55 -6.38
C ASP A 106 1.64 13.12 -7.22
N MET A 107 1.53 13.31 -8.53
CA MET A 107 2.51 12.80 -9.48
C MET A 107 3.56 13.84 -9.85
N GLU A 108 4.78 13.37 -10.10
CA GLU A 108 5.86 14.14 -10.71
C GLU A 108 6.33 13.35 -11.93
N GLY A 109 5.85 13.74 -13.11
CA GLY A 109 6.03 12.92 -14.30
C GLY A 109 5.31 11.59 -14.14
N ASP A 110 6.05 10.50 -14.33
CA ASP A 110 5.52 9.14 -14.19
C ASP A 110 5.72 8.56 -12.78
N LEU A 111 6.26 9.35 -11.85
CA LEU A 111 6.57 8.88 -10.50
C LEU A 111 5.65 9.55 -9.47
N ILE A 112 5.42 8.84 -8.38
CA ILE A 112 4.62 9.35 -7.26
C ILE A 112 5.51 10.23 -6.39
N LYS A 113 5.11 11.49 -6.23
CA LYS A 113 5.77 12.41 -5.30
C LYS A 113 5.25 12.21 -3.88
N GLU A 114 3.93 12.09 -3.74
CA GLU A 114 3.30 11.81 -2.46
C GLU A 114 2.05 10.98 -2.67
N GLU A 115 1.93 9.93 -1.88
CA GLU A 115 0.75 9.07 -1.86
C GLU A 115 0.09 9.17 -0.49
N ARG A 116 -1.19 9.49 -0.47
CA ARG A 116 -2.02 9.41 0.72
C ARG A 116 -2.88 8.17 0.59
N VAL A 117 -2.72 7.25 1.54
CA VAL A 117 -3.41 5.96 1.52
C VAL A 117 -4.53 5.97 2.55
N TYR A 118 -5.73 5.66 2.10
CA TYR A 118 -6.92 5.51 2.94
C TYR A 118 -7.41 4.07 2.79
N TRP A 119 -7.39 3.30 3.86
CA TRP A 119 -7.90 1.95 3.81
C TRP A 119 -8.63 1.58 5.10
N ASP A 120 -9.35 0.47 5.06
CA ASP A 120 -10.15 0.01 6.20
C ASP A 120 -9.24 -0.58 7.27
N THR A 121 -8.60 0.32 8.02
CA THR A 121 -7.66 -0.04 9.09
C THR A 121 -8.36 -0.81 10.21
N ALA A 122 -9.63 -0.48 10.51
CA ALA A 122 -10.38 -1.16 11.55
C ALA A 122 -10.58 -2.65 11.22
N THR A 123 -10.93 -2.98 9.98
CA THR A 123 -11.06 -4.38 9.54
C THR A 123 -9.73 -5.10 9.65
N LEU A 124 -8.63 -4.45 9.25
CA LEU A 124 -7.29 -5.03 9.36
C LEU A 124 -6.93 -5.35 10.80
N LEU A 125 -7.11 -4.39 11.71
CA LEU A 125 -6.78 -4.56 13.12
C LEU A 125 -7.69 -5.61 13.80
N ALA A 126 -8.97 -5.63 13.46
CA ALA A 126 -9.90 -6.64 13.98
C ALA A 126 -9.47 -8.04 13.54
N GLY A 127 -9.11 -8.23 12.26
CA GLY A 127 -8.62 -9.51 11.75
C GLY A 127 -7.33 -9.95 12.42
N ALA A 128 -6.48 -9.02 12.83
CA ALA A 128 -5.25 -9.32 13.57
C ALA A 128 -5.49 -9.53 15.07
N GLY A 129 -6.73 -9.34 15.56
CA GLY A 129 -7.06 -9.47 16.98
C GLY A 129 -6.60 -8.30 17.84
N LEU A 130 -6.35 -7.14 17.22
CA LEU A 130 -5.83 -5.95 17.90
C LEU A 130 -6.91 -4.95 18.33
N LEU A 131 -8.14 -5.19 18.00
CA LEU A 131 -9.31 -4.37 18.39
C LEU A 131 -10.17 -5.04 19.45
N GLY A 132 -9.61 -5.68 20.37
CA GLY A 132 -10.38 -6.27 21.47
C GLY A 132 -11.39 -7.30 21.03
#